data_66dfe7085312fb11e7bc6c811f0f9cbe
#
_entry.id   66dfe7085312fb11e7bc6c811f0f9cbe
#
_cell.length_a   1.000
_cell.length_b   1.000
_cell.length_c   1.000
_cell.angle_alpha   90.00
_cell.angle_beta   90.00
_cell.angle_gamma   90.00
#
_symmetry.space_group_name_H-M   'P 1'
#
loop_
_entity.id
_entity.type
_entity.pdbx_description
1 polymer ?
#
loop_
_entity_poly.entity_id
_entity_poly.type
_entity_poly.pdbx_seq_one_letter_code
_entity_poly.pdbx_strand_id
1 'polypeptide(L)'
;MFYNQEGEEEGGLVYRCKAIPDGQDADVSLTFDQYRQDQNVYLHHEEHKDGRAQGVDDGLTIISRPDHTQTKEECALYAAMEKLPTEQRDKLQLKSLQEGKISTRRLFVGDRRGVTDGSAYDDAGVFIKNRWGRDAIKLYVDYQNKPHLEVYDQLGKSIVYELKLPK
;
A
#
# COMPACT_ATOMS: atom_id res chain seq x y z
N MET A 1 21.22 2.02 -8.05
CA MET A 1 20.18 2.26 -9.06
C MET A 1 20.43 1.32 -10.21
N PHE A 2 19.40 0.76 -10.80
CA PHE A 2 19.44 -0.08 -12.01
C PHE A 2 19.01 0.76 -13.20
N TYR A 3 19.71 0.60 -14.32
CA TYR A 3 19.42 1.35 -15.54
C TYR A 3 19.25 0.38 -16.71
N ASN A 4 18.34 0.68 -17.60
CA ASN A 4 18.17 -0.05 -18.85
C ASN A 4 19.22 0.36 -19.91
N GLN A 5 19.14 -0.23 -21.10
CA GLN A 5 20.07 0.04 -22.21
C GLN A 5 19.97 1.47 -22.76
N GLU A 6 18.87 2.17 -22.48
CA GLU A 6 18.64 3.56 -22.88
C GLU A 6 19.16 4.56 -21.82
N GLY A 7 19.66 4.05 -20.66
CA GLY A 7 20.14 4.86 -19.54
C GLY A 7 19.02 5.39 -18.65
N GLU A 8 17.79 4.85 -18.77
CA GLU A 8 16.67 5.18 -17.92
C GLU A 8 16.69 4.31 -16.65
N GLU A 9 16.27 4.85 -15.53
CA GLU A 9 16.18 4.15 -14.27
C GLU A 9 15.04 3.12 -14.32
N GLU A 10 15.34 1.91 -13.86
CA GLU A 10 14.41 0.77 -13.81
C GLU A 10 14.29 0.20 -12.39
N GLY A 11 14.75 0.95 -11.38
CA GLY A 11 14.70 0.59 -9.98
C GLY A 11 16.02 0.72 -9.24
N GLY A 12 16.09 0.19 -8.05
CA GLY A 12 17.30 0.29 -7.25
C GLY A 12 17.14 -0.15 -5.81
N LEU A 13 18.22 0.02 -5.05
CA LEU A 13 18.20 -0.05 -3.59
C LEU A 13 18.01 1.38 -3.07
N VAL A 14 16.93 1.58 -2.34
CA VAL A 14 16.57 2.84 -1.68
C VAL A 14 16.82 2.69 -0.19
N TYR A 15 17.41 3.69 0.41
CA TYR A 15 17.53 3.82 1.85
C TYR A 15 17.21 5.26 2.25
N ARG A 16 16.20 5.43 3.07
CA ARG A 16 15.82 6.72 3.62
C ARG A 16 15.51 6.56 5.10
N CYS A 17 16.15 7.39 5.92
CA CYS A 17 15.80 7.54 7.33
C CYS A 17 15.72 9.03 7.63
N LYS A 18 14.60 9.47 8.16
CA LYS A 18 14.35 10.88 8.45
C LYS A 18 13.72 11.02 9.84
N ALA A 19 14.36 11.84 10.68
CA ALA A 19 13.70 12.33 11.88
C ALA A 19 12.59 13.32 11.48
N ILE A 20 11.42 13.13 12.05
CA ILE A 20 10.27 14.03 11.92
C ILE A 20 9.91 14.57 13.30
N PRO A 21 9.13 15.67 13.41
CA PRO A 21 8.61 16.12 14.70
C PRO A 21 7.87 14.96 15.38
N ASP A 22 8.26 14.67 16.62
CA ASP A 22 7.69 13.63 17.47
C ASP A 22 7.85 12.17 16.97
N GLY A 23 8.83 11.90 16.08
CA GLY A 23 9.03 10.55 15.61
C GLY A 23 10.10 10.34 14.55
N GLN A 24 9.89 9.32 13.71
CA GLN A 24 10.79 8.94 12.63
C GLN A 24 10.04 8.31 11.46
N ASP A 25 10.62 8.47 10.27
CA ASP A 25 10.30 7.72 9.06
C ASP A 25 11.55 6.97 8.60
N ALA A 26 11.42 5.69 8.35
CA ALA A 26 12.45 4.89 7.70
C ALA A 26 11.83 4.09 6.54
N ASP A 27 12.56 4.02 5.43
CA ASP A 27 12.21 3.26 4.24
C ASP A 27 13.50 2.67 3.67
N VAL A 28 13.55 1.34 3.63
CA VAL A 28 14.61 0.58 2.98
C VAL A 28 13.94 -0.35 1.99
N SER A 29 14.24 -0.20 0.71
CA SER A 29 13.55 -0.99 -0.32
C SER A 29 14.46 -1.37 -1.49
N LEU A 30 14.20 -2.56 -2.04
CA LEU A 30 14.67 -3.00 -3.35
C LEU A 30 13.48 -2.85 -4.31
N THR A 31 13.64 -1.99 -5.32
CA THR A 31 12.56 -1.58 -6.22
C THR A 31 12.79 -2.02 -7.65
N PHE A 32 11.68 -2.29 -8.35
CA PHE A 32 11.63 -2.51 -9.80
C PHE A 32 10.53 -1.60 -10.35
N ASP A 33 10.89 -0.76 -11.32
CA ASP A 33 10.03 0.27 -11.84
C ASP A 33 9.31 -0.19 -13.11
N GLN A 34 8.16 0.38 -13.37
CA GLN A 34 7.54 0.28 -14.69
C GLN A 34 8.27 1.23 -15.64
N TYR A 35 8.52 0.78 -16.87
CA TYR A 35 9.21 1.55 -17.89
C TYR A 35 8.71 3.01 -17.96
N ARG A 36 9.64 3.95 -17.77
CA ARG A 36 9.38 5.41 -17.70
C ARG A 36 8.40 5.87 -16.65
N GLN A 37 8.23 5.11 -15.57
CA GLN A 37 7.33 5.47 -14.47
C GLN A 37 8.04 5.34 -13.12
N ASP A 38 7.48 4.58 -12.20
CA ASP A 38 7.96 4.45 -10.83
C ASP A 38 7.71 3.00 -10.36
N GLN A 39 8.01 2.68 -9.12
CA GLN A 39 8.02 1.32 -8.58
C GLN A 39 6.71 0.57 -8.84
N ASN A 40 6.83 -0.62 -9.45
CA ASN A 40 5.74 -1.58 -9.59
C ASN A 40 5.85 -2.72 -8.58
N VAL A 41 7.07 -3.15 -8.30
CA VAL A 41 7.36 -4.22 -7.35
C VAL A 41 8.46 -3.72 -6.42
N TYR A 42 8.25 -3.88 -5.12
CA TYR A 42 9.29 -3.58 -4.15
C TYR A 42 9.24 -4.50 -2.94
N LEU A 43 10.43 -4.95 -2.53
CA LEU A 43 10.68 -5.60 -1.26
C LEU A 43 11.14 -4.52 -0.30
N HIS A 44 10.45 -4.33 0.83
CA HIS A 44 10.67 -3.17 1.68
C HIS A 44 10.57 -3.45 3.17
N HIS A 45 11.23 -2.58 3.92
CA HIS A 45 11.00 -2.29 5.31
C HIS A 45 10.59 -0.82 5.39
N GLU A 46 9.37 -0.56 5.82
CA GLU A 46 8.86 0.79 6.08
C GLU A 46 8.52 0.92 7.56
N GLU A 47 9.03 1.94 8.20
CA GLU A 47 8.70 2.27 9.59
C GLU A 47 8.25 3.73 9.67
N HIS A 48 7.08 3.94 10.21
CA HIS A 48 6.55 5.27 10.50
C HIS A 48 6.18 5.37 11.97
N LYS A 49 6.63 6.44 12.62
CA LYS A 49 6.22 6.76 13.98
C LYS A 49 6.09 8.25 14.13
N ASP A 50 4.91 8.68 14.49
CA ASP A 50 4.63 10.06 14.89
C ASP A 50 3.78 10.09 16.17
N GLY A 51 3.38 11.27 16.62
CA GLY A 51 2.56 11.42 17.83
C GLY A 51 1.13 10.83 17.73
N ARG A 52 0.71 10.32 16.58
CA ARG A 52 -0.66 9.83 16.32
C ARG A 52 -0.69 8.39 15.85
N ALA A 53 0.26 7.99 15.06
CA ALA A 53 0.33 6.67 14.47
C ALA A 53 1.73 6.07 14.61
N GLN A 54 1.78 4.75 14.70
CA GLN A 54 3.00 3.99 14.63
C GLN A 54 2.74 2.78 13.77
N GLY A 55 3.59 2.51 12.79
CA GLY A 55 3.45 1.35 11.92
C GLY A 55 4.79 0.87 11.39
N VAL A 56 4.86 -0.43 11.14
CA VAL A 56 5.94 -1.11 10.44
C VAL A 56 5.31 -2.03 9.42
N ASP A 57 5.76 -1.93 8.16
CA ASP A 57 5.41 -2.83 7.08
C ASP A 57 6.71 -3.47 6.56
N ASP A 58 6.83 -4.80 6.69
CA ASP A 58 7.95 -5.60 6.21
C ASP A 58 7.46 -6.58 5.16
N GLY A 59 7.81 -6.40 3.88
CA GLY A 59 7.29 -7.32 2.89
C GLY A 59 7.50 -6.98 1.43
N LEU A 60 6.79 -7.73 0.59
CA LEU A 60 6.71 -7.55 -0.85
C LEU A 60 5.42 -6.82 -1.21
N THR A 61 5.52 -5.71 -1.90
CA THR A 61 4.37 -4.99 -2.46
C THR A 61 4.40 -5.02 -3.99
N ILE A 62 3.20 -5.21 -4.58
CA ILE A 62 2.98 -5.06 -6.02
C ILE A 62 1.95 -3.94 -6.24
N ILE A 63 2.32 -2.98 -7.06
CA ILE A 63 1.50 -1.84 -7.47
C ILE A 63 1.10 -2.02 -8.94
N SER A 64 -0.17 -1.81 -9.24
CA SER A 64 -0.63 -1.64 -10.62
C SER A 64 -0.63 -0.16 -10.95
N ARG A 65 0.16 0.23 -11.95
CA ARG A 65 0.25 1.62 -12.42
C ARG A 65 -0.49 1.78 -13.75
N PRO A 66 -1.03 2.98 -14.00
CA PRO A 66 -1.59 3.31 -15.30
C PRO A 66 -0.49 3.44 -16.37
N ASP A 67 -0.71 2.88 -17.56
CA ASP A 67 0.30 2.90 -18.65
C ASP A 67 0.57 4.29 -19.24
N HIS A 68 -0.33 5.24 -18.99
CA HIS A 68 -0.31 6.58 -19.61
C HIS A 68 -0.29 7.73 -18.62
N THR A 69 -0.38 7.47 -17.32
CA THR A 69 -0.33 8.51 -16.29
C THR A 69 1.11 8.65 -15.79
N GLN A 70 1.68 9.80 -15.97
CA GLN A 70 3.02 10.09 -15.46
C GLN A 70 2.97 10.32 -13.96
N THR A 71 4.07 9.98 -13.26
CA THR A 71 4.21 10.17 -11.81
C THR A 71 3.89 11.60 -11.36
N LYS A 72 4.23 12.63 -12.16
CA LYS A 72 3.90 14.03 -11.85
C LYS A 72 2.40 14.31 -11.81
N GLU A 73 1.64 13.73 -12.74
CA GLU A 73 0.18 13.89 -12.81
C GLU A 73 -0.48 13.17 -11.65
N GLU A 74 0.00 11.99 -11.31
CA GLU A 74 -0.47 11.23 -10.15
C GLU A 74 -0.20 11.99 -8.85
N CYS A 75 1.01 12.51 -8.63
CA CYS A 75 1.35 13.33 -7.47
C CYS A 75 0.47 14.59 -7.38
N ALA A 76 0.17 15.25 -8.51
CA ALA A 76 -0.72 16.41 -8.53
C ALA A 76 -2.16 16.04 -8.13
N LEU A 77 -2.65 14.86 -8.54
CA LEU A 77 -3.96 14.35 -8.12
C LEU A 77 -4.00 14.08 -6.61
N TYR A 78 -2.98 13.42 -6.05
CA TYR A 78 -2.91 13.19 -4.59
C TYR A 78 -2.85 14.50 -3.82
N ALA A 79 -2.01 15.46 -4.23
CA ALA A 79 -1.94 16.78 -3.60
C ALA A 79 -3.26 17.57 -3.68
N ALA A 80 -4.05 17.35 -4.71
CA ALA A 80 -5.40 17.92 -4.81
C ALA A 80 -6.38 17.22 -3.86
N MET A 81 -6.29 15.89 -3.74
CA MET A 81 -7.14 15.10 -2.84
C MET A 81 -6.91 15.43 -1.37
N GLU A 82 -5.67 15.67 -0.95
CA GLU A 82 -5.32 16.03 0.44
C GLU A 82 -6.04 17.28 0.94
N LYS A 83 -6.37 18.20 0.05
CA LYS A 83 -7.07 19.47 0.37
C LYS A 83 -8.58 19.33 0.49
N LEU A 84 -9.13 18.15 0.17
CA LEU A 84 -10.56 17.91 0.17
C LEU A 84 -11.05 17.30 1.49
N PRO A 85 -12.30 17.59 1.91
CA PRO A 85 -12.96 16.83 2.96
C PRO A 85 -13.00 15.31 2.60
N THR A 86 -12.95 14.45 3.62
CA THR A 86 -12.83 13.00 3.48
C THR A 86 -13.79 12.42 2.45
N GLU A 87 -15.07 12.76 2.51
CA GLU A 87 -16.07 12.22 1.58
C GLU A 87 -15.80 12.60 0.11
N GLN A 88 -15.37 13.83 -0.13
CA GLN A 88 -15.05 14.30 -1.48
C GLN A 88 -13.74 13.68 -1.98
N ARG A 89 -12.75 13.54 -1.10
CA ARG A 89 -11.49 12.86 -1.38
C ARG A 89 -11.74 11.41 -1.81
N ASP A 90 -12.54 10.66 -1.03
CA ASP A 90 -12.82 9.26 -1.31
C ASP A 90 -13.56 9.07 -2.63
N LYS A 91 -14.50 9.97 -2.96
CA LYS A 91 -15.18 9.97 -4.26
C LYS A 91 -14.22 10.25 -5.42
N LEU A 92 -13.35 11.25 -5.27
CA LEU A 92 -12.36 11.59 -6.29
C LEU A 92 -11.33 10.49 -6.47
N GLN A 93 -10.84 9.91 -5.37
CA GLN A 93 -9.92 8.77 -5.40
C GLN A 93 -10.53 7.57 -6.13
N LEU A 94 -11.75 7.17 -5.77
CA LEU A 94 -12.43 6.06 -6.43
C LEU A 94 -12.63 6.32 -7.93
N LYS A 95 -13.05 7.52 -8.30
CA LYS A 95 -13.19 7.93 -9.71
C LYS A 95 -11.85 7.85 -10.44
N SER A 96 -10.77 8.38 -9.87
CA SER A 96 -9.43 8.36 -10.46
C SER A 96 -8.90 6.93 -10.63
N LEU A 97 -9.17 6.02 -9.68
CA LEU A 97 -8.86 4.60 -9.80
C LEU A 97 -9.67 3.91 -10.91
N GLN A 98 -10.96 4.22 -11.03
CA GLN A 98 -11.82 3.68 -12.10
C GLN A 98 -11.40 4.14 -13.49
N GLU A 99 -10.94 5.37 -13.59
CA GLU A 99 -10.41 5.98 -14.82
C GLU A 99 -8.95 5.58 -15.11
N GLY A 100 -8.31 4.82 -14.22
CA GLY A 100 -6.91 4.41 -14.37
C GLY A 100 -5.92 5.57 -14.30
N LYS A 101 -6.20 6.60 -13.52
CA LYS A 101 -5.37 7.82 -13.41
C LYS A 101 -4.38 7.79 -12.25
N ILE A 102 -4.56 6.89 -11.31
CA ILE A 102 -3.69 6.73 -10.15
C ILE A 102 -3.35 5.25 -9.93
N SER A 103 -2.22 5.02 -9.31
CA SER A 103 -1.72 3.70 -8.99
C SER A 103 -2.53 3.01 -7.87
N THR A 104 -2.44 1.71 -7.80
CA THR A 104 -3.13 0.90 -6.80
C THR A 104 -2.23 -0.21 -6.28
N ARG A 105 -2.02 -0.29 -4.97
CA ARG A 105 -1.45 -1.47 -4.32
C ARG A 105 -2.39 -2.65 -4.60
N ARG A 106 -1.88 -3.69 -5.26
CA ARG A 106 -2.65 -4.88 -5.64
C ARG A 106 -2.38 -6.07 -4.74
N LEU A 107 -1.17 -6.16 -4.26
CA LEU A 107 -0.72 -7.24 -3.40
C LEU A 107 0.24 -6.69 -2.35
N PHE A 108 0.08 -7.17 -1.12
CA PHE A 108 1.11 -7.13 -0.09
C PHE A 108 1.27 -8.53 0.49
N VAL A 109 2.50 -8.98 0.63
CA VAL A 109 2.85 -10.23 1.33
C VAL A 109 3.91 -9.88 2.35
N GLY A 110 3.59 -10.05 3.63
CA GLY A 110 4.52 -9.65 4.66
C GLY A 110 3.93 -9.57 6.05
N ASP A 111 4.68 -8.93 6.92
CA ASP A 111 4.33 -8.60 8.29
C ASP A 111 4.02 -7.10 8.39
N ARG A 112 2.93 -6.76 9.04
CA ARG A 112 2.57 -5.38 9.32
C ARG A 112 2.08 -5.26 10.76
N ARG A 113 2.61 -4.30 11.48
CA ARG A 113 2.26 -4.08 12.88
C ARG A 113 2.22 -2.59 13.20
N GLY A 114 1.37 -2.23 14.12
CA GLY A 114 1.28 -0.84 14.51
C GLY A 114 0.06 -0.50 15.34
N VAL A 115 -0.17 0.80 15.45
CA VAL A 115 -1.35 1.39 16.08
C VAL A 115 -1.88 2.48 15.16
N THR A 116 -3.16 2.39 14.84
CA THR A 116 -3.87 3.43 14.07
C THR A 116 -5.17 3.76 14.77
N ASP A 117 -5.40 5.03 15.06
CA ASP A 117 -6.60 5.51 15.77
C ASP A 117 -6.87 4.76 17.09
N GLY A 118 -5.79 4.43 17.82
CA GLY A 118 -5.85 3.70 19.09
C GLY A 118 -6.09 2.19 18.97
N SER A 119 -6.22 1.66 17.76
CA SER A 119 -6.35 0.23 17.49
C SER A 119 -5.01 -0.37 17.08
N ALA A 120 -4.55 -1.35 17.84
CA ALA A 120 -3.34 -2.11 17.51
C ALA A 120 -3.64 -3.18 16.46
N TYR A 121 -2.69 -3.39 15.56
CA TYR A 121 -2.67 -4.51 14.62
C TYR A 121 -1.27 -5.13 14.58
N ASP A 122 -1.22 -6.43 14.31
CA ASP A 122 0.01 -7.21 14.13
C ASP A 122 -0.38 -8.44 13.30
N ASP A 123 -0.27 -8.30 12.01
CA ASP A 123 -0.81 -9.25 11.02
C ASP A 123 0.29 -9.69 10.07
N ALA A 124 0.56 -10.99 9.97
CA ALA A 124 1.46 -11.56 8.98
C ALA A 124 0.67 -12.35 7.93
N GLY A 125 0.80 -11.97 6.65
CA GLY A 125 -0.01 -12.64 5.64
C GLY A 125 0.05 -12.11 4.23
N VAL A 126 -1.02 -12.43 3.48
CA VAL A 126 -1.24 -12.04 2.09
C VAL A 126 -2.49 -11.19 2.00
N PHE A 127 -2.34 -9.99 1.48
CA PHE A 127 -3.40 -8.98 1.36
C PHE A 127 -3.58 -8.60 -0.10
N ILE A 128 -4.70 -9.00 -0.69
CA ILE A 128 -5.01 -8.78 -2.10
C ILE A 128 -6.11 -7.72 -2.22
N LYS A 129 -5.85 -6.71 -3.03
CA LYS A 129 -6.81 -5.65 -3.35
C LYS A 129 -7.32 -5.80 -4.78
N ASN A 130 -8.57 -5.40 -4.99
CA ASN A 130 -9.12 -5.32 -6.34
C ASN A 130 -8.51 -4.14 -7.12
N ARG A 131 -8.86 -4.00 -8.41
CA ARG A 131 -8.35 -2.93 -9.28
C ARG A 131 -8.65 -1.49 -8.78
N TRP A 132 -9.52 -1.34 -7.82
CA TRP A 132 -9.90 -0.06 -7.22
C TRP A 132 -9.28 0.17 -5.83
N GLY A 133 -8.29 -0.64 -5.46
CA GLY A 133 -7.60 -0.51 -4.18
C GLY A 133 -8.41 -0.95 -2.96
N ARG A 134 -9.56 -1.60 -3.17
CA ARG A 134 -10.39 -2.14 -2.10
C ARG A 134 -9.96 -3.56 -1.74
N ASP A 135 -10.12 -3.94 -0.49
CA ASP A 135 -9.81 -5.30 -0.05
C ASP A 135 -10.65 -6.32 -0.82
N ALA A 136 -10.02 -7.38 -1.27
CA ALA A 136 -10.65 -8.47 -2.00
C ALA A 136 -10.46 -9.81 -1.28
N ILE A 137 -9.23 -10.12 -0.88
CA ILE A 137 -8.89 -11.32 -0.12
C ILE A 137 -7.82 -10.97 0.91
N LYS A 138 -7.99 -11.48 2.13
CA LYS A 138 -6.96 -11.48 3.17
C LYS A 138 -6.76 -12.89 3.68
N LEU A 139 -5.50 -13.32 3.72
CA LEU A 139 -5.07 -14.56 4.36
C LEU A 139 -3.94 -14.18 5.33
N TYR A 140 -4.19 -14.24 6.62
CA TYR A 140 -3.24 -13.75 7.61
C TYR A 140 -3.37 -14.45 8.97
N VAL A 141 -2.35 -14.29 9.78
CA VAL A 141 -2.35 -14.64 11.20
C VAL A 141 -2.30 -13.34 11.99
N ASP A 142 -3.21 -13.17 12.95
CA ASP A 142 -3.30 -11.98 13.80
C ASP A 142 -2.37 -12.06 15.02
N TYR A 143 -2.32 -10.98 15.80
CA TYR A 143 -1.51 -10.88 17.03
C TYR A 143 -1.88 -11.93 18.11
N GLN A 144 -3.03 -12.61 18.02
CA GLN A 144 -3.43 -13.71 18.87
C GLN A 144 -3.05 -15.08 18.32
N ASN A 145 -2.26 -15.13 17.24
CA ASN A 145 -1.91 -16.32 16.47
C ASN A 145 -3.13 -17.05 15.88
N LYS A 146 -4.20 -16.32 15.56
CA LYS A 146 -5.37 -16.87 14.91
C LYS A 146 -5.26 -16.70 13.40
N PRO A 147 -5.37 -17.78 12.61
CA PRO A 147 -5.42 -17.68 11.18
C PRO A 147 -6.79 -17.20 10.68
N HIS A 148 -6.77 -16.35 9.68
CA HIS A 148 -7.94 -15.76 9.04
C HIS A 148 -7.86 -15.95 7.52
N LEU A 149 -9.00 -16.27 6.90
CA LEU A 149 -9.22 -16.16 5.46
C LEU A 149 -10.53 -15.39 5.27
N GLU A 150 -10.42 -14.20 4.71
CA GLU A 150 -11.53 -13.29 4.46
C GLU A 150 -11.64 -13.02 2.96
N VAL A 151 -12.85 -13.12 2.41
CA VAL A 151 -13.17 -12.69 1.04
C VAL A 151 -14.20 -11.59 1.13
N TYR A 152 -13.95 -10.51 0.41
CA TYR A 152 -14.77 -9.31 0.43
C TYR A 152 -15.66 -9.19 -0.81
N ASP A 153 -16.73 -8.43 -0.70
CA ASP A 153 -17.54 -8.02 -1.84
C ASP A 153 -16.74 -7.16 -2.84
N GLN A 154 -17.29 -6.90 -4.01
CA GLN A 154 -16.61 -6.08 -5.03
C GLN A 154 -16.25 -4.66 -4.56
N LEU A 155 -16.97 -4.14 -3.57
CA LEU A 155 -16.73 -2.82 -3.01
C LEU A 155 -15.70 -2.84 -1.88
N GLY A 156 -15.29 -4.02 -1.41
CA GLY A 156 -14.36 -4.20 -0.30
C GLY A 156 -14.92 -3.71 1.04
N LYS A 157 -16.25 -3.74 1.19
CA LYS A 157 -16.94 -3.22 2.37
C LYS A 157 -17.46 -4.31 3.29
N SER A 158 -17.83 -5.44 2.75
CA SER A 158 -18.46 -6.52 3.50
C SER A 158 -17.73 -7.82 3.25
N ILE A 159 -17.45 -8.57 4.33
CA ILE A 159 -16.91 -9.93 4.22
C ILE A 159 -18.05 -10.83 3.73
N VAL A 160 -17.86 -11.46 2.57
CA VAL A 160 -18.82 -12.40 1.97
C VAL A 160 -18.48 -13.85 2.27
N TYR A 161 -17.24 -14.12 2.68
CA TYR A 161 -16.78 -15.42 3.16
C TYR A 161 -15.68 -15.23 4.20
N GLU A 162 -15.77 -15.96 5.29
CA GLU A 162 -14.79 -16.04 6.37
C GLU A 162 -14.60 -17.49 6.77
N LEU A 163 -13.33 -17.94 6.82
CA LEU A 163 -13.02 -19.25 7.37
C LEU A 163 -13.17 -19.24 8.89
N LYS A 164 -14.11 -20.03 9.39
CA LYS A 164 -14.26 -20.25 10.83
C LYS A 164 -13.57 -21.55 11.19
N LEU A 165 -12.48 -21.45 11.93
CA LEU A 165 -11.83 -22.64 12.48
C LEU A 165 -12.65 -23.21 13.64
N PRO A 166 -12.70 -24.55 13.79
CA PRO A 166 -13.30 -25.17 14.96
C PRO A 166 -12.59 -24.70 16.23
N LYS A 167 -13.39 -24.51 17.29
CA LYS A 167 -12.85 -24.17 18.61
C LYS A 167 -12.07 -25.33 19.22
#